data_1f9a6aeff4b1488064bbef6f9684c423
#
_entry.id   1f9a6aeff4b1488064bbef6f9684c423
#
_cell.length_a   1.000
_cell.length_b   1.000
_cell.length_c   1.000
_cell.angle_alpha   90.00
_cell.angle_beta   90.00
_cell.angle_gamma   90.00
#
_symmetry.space_group_name_H-M   'P 1'
#
loop_
_entity.id
_entity.type
_entity.pdbx_description
1 polymer ?
#
loop_
_entity_poly.entity_id
_entity_poly.type
_entity_poly.pdbx_seq_one_letter_code
_entity_poly.pdbx_strand_id
1 'polypeptide(L)'
;MKSIFLSLVAACMLSGAYAQTLSPIQLKAPEKKAGLSIMETLANRHSTREFSNKKLTLQELSNLLWAANGINRPEKGMRTAPSAMNAQEVDVYVCMEEGAFLYDAKSNQLQPVIQEDLRGLVGGKQTFVKNAPVVLLMVSDLSKLPGGNSEQT
;
A
#
# COMPACT_ATOMS: atom_id res chain seq x y z
N MET A 1 -41.84 18.59 56.77
CA MET A 1 -41.87 17.86 55.52
C MET A 1 -40.64 18.33 54.70
N LYS A 2 -39.61 17.52 54.62
CA LYS A 2 -38.34 17.84 53.98
C LYS A 2 -38.34 17.29 52.57
N SER A 3 -38.38 18.16 51.55
CA SER A 3 -38.28 17.79 50.15
C SER A 3 -36.84 17.48 49.83
N ILE A 4 -36.55 16.23 49.43
CA ILE A 4 -35.27 15.79 48.96
C ILE A 4 -35.22 16.07 47.44
N PHE A 5 -34.40 17.07 47.03
CA PHE A 5 -34.04 17.29 45.64
C PHE A 5 -33.01 16.26 45.23
N LEU A 6 -33.43 15.31 44.43
CA LEU A 6 -32.53 14.32 43.80
C LEU A 6 -31.97 14.93 42.53
N SER A 7 -30.77 15.48 42.60
CA SER A 7 -30.01 15.97 41.44
C SER A 7 -29.52 14.78 40.65
N LEU A 8 -30.14 14.51 39.51
CA LEU A 8 -29.70 13.53 38.53
C LEU A 8 -28.56 14.15 37.68
N VAL A 9 -27.34 13.88 38.09
CA VAL A 9 -26.15 14.23 37.26
C VAL A 9 -26.10 13.26 36.11
N ALA A 10 -26.58 13.70 34.95
CA ALA A 10 -26.38 12.97 33.70
C ALA A 10 -24.90 13.08 33.28
N ALA A 11 -24.13 12.05 33.61
CA ALA A 11 -22.78 11.89 33.06
C ALA A 11 -22.89 11.59 31.57
N CYS A 12 -22.78 12.64 30.73
CA CYS A 12 -22.54 12.46 29.30
C CYS A 12 -21.17 11.80 29.12
N MET A 13 -21.18 10.48 28.96
CA MET A 13 -20.04 9.75 28.44
C MET A 13 -19.82 10.19 26.99
N LEU A 14 -19.01 11.23 26.78
CA LEU A 14 -18.43 11.50 25.48
C LEU A 14 -17.51 10.32 25.15
N SER A 15 -18.08 9.29 24.52
CA SER A 15 -17.32 8.30 23.79
C SER A 15 -16.64 9.02 22.61
N GLY A 16 -15.48 9.60 22.86
CA GLY A 16 -14.63 10.08 21.79
C GLY A 16 -14.33 8.90 20.88
N ALA A 17 -14.99 8.85 19.73
CA ALA A 17 -14.57 7.99 18.63
C ALA A 17 -13.17 8.48 18.23
N TYR A 18 -12.14 7.87 18.79
CA TYR A 18 -10.79 8.05 18.27
C TYR A 18 -10.81 7.49 16.85
N ALA A 19 -10.90 8.38 15.87
CA ALA A 19 -10.63 8.02 14.49
C ALA A 19 -9.21 7.45 14.48
N GLN A 20 -9.12 6.14 14.28
CA GLN A 20 -7.83 5.44 14.25
C GLN A 20 -7.11 5.90 12.99
N THR A 21 -6.26 6.92 13.12
CA THR A 21 -5.48 7.44 12.00
C THR A 21 -4.50 6.38 11.53
N LEU A 22 -4.43 6.18 10.22
CA LEU A 22 -3.43 5.28 9.63
C LEU A 22 -2.03 5.72 10.07
N SER A 23 -1.22 4.77 10.48
CA SER A 23 0.18 4.97 10.82
C SER A 23 1.08 4.29 9.78
N PRO A 24 2.34 4.75 9.63
CA PRO A 24 3.31 4.07 8.78
C PRO A 24 3.48 2.61 9.17
N ILE A 25 3.57 1.71 8.18
CA ILE A 25 3.80 0.28 8.38
C ILE A 25 5.25 -0.02 8.05
N GLN A 26 6.04 -0.43 9.05
CA GLN A 26 7.41 -0.88 8.83
C GLN A 26 7.39 -2.26 8.16
N LEU A 27 7.99 -2.35 6.97
CA LEU A 27 8.11 -3.59 6.23
C LEU A 27 9.30 -4.43 6.74
N LYS A 28 9.21 -5.74 6.52
CA LYS A 28 10.32 -6.67 6.81
C LYS A 28 11.38 -6.60 5.72
N ALA A 29 12.60 -7.05 6.06
CA ALA A 29 13.60 -7.29 5.04
C ALA A 29 13.12 -8.34 4.03
N PRO A 30 13.33 -8.12 2.70
CA PRO A 30 12.88 -9.07 1.69
C PRO A 30 13.69 -10.37 1.74
N GLU A 31 13.02 -11.49 1.54
CA GLU A 31 13.62 -12.82 1.46
C GLU A 31 14.12 -13.10 0.04
N LYS A 32 15.32 -12.65 -0.26
CA LYS A 32 15.91 -12.69 -1.61
C LYS A 32 16.24 -14.11 -2.14
N LYS A 33 16.18 -15.12 -1.27
CA LYS A 33 16.46 -16.53 -1.62
C LYS A 33 15.21 -17.42 -1.55
N ALA A 34 14.07 -16.85 -1.22
CA ALA A 34 12.80 -17.58 -1.15
C ALA A 34 12.10 -17.61 -2.52
N GLY A 35 11.13 -18.52 -2.64
CA GLY A 35 10.27 -18.64 -3.81
C GLY A 35 10.70 -19.72 -4.80
N LEU A 36 10.01 -19.78 -5.92
CA LEU A 36 10.28 -20.69 -7.03
C LEU A 36 11.38 -20.13 -7.93
N SER A 37 11.99 -20.99 -8.74
CA SER A 37 12.88 -20.52 -9.80
C SER A 37 12.11 -19.65 -10.80
N ILE A 38 12.81 -18.77 -11.52
CA ILE A 38 12.18 -17.89 -12.51
C ILE A 38 11.43 -18.71 -13.60
N MET A 39 11.99 -19.84 -14.00
CA MET A 39 11.37 -20.71 -15.02
C MET A 39 10.09 -21.37 -14.52
N GLU A 40 10.07 -21.82 -13.27
CA GLU A 40 8.85 -22.36 -12.64
C GLU A 40 7.80 -21.27 -12.45
N THR A 41 8.23 -20.07 -12.05
CA THR A 41 7.32 -18.93 -11.90
C THR A 41 6.68 -18.57 -13.24
N LEU A 42 7.46 -18.52 -14.32
CA LEU A 42 6.96 -18.24 -15.66
C LEU A 42 6.05 -19.33 -16.18
N ALA A 43 6.37 -20.60 -15.94
CA ALA A 43 5.55 -21.75 -16.34
C ALA A 43 4.17 -21.75 -15.66
N ASN A 44 4.12 -21.32 -14.39
CA ASN A 44 2.89 -21.26 -13.60
C ASN A 44 2.11 -19.94 -13.76
N ARG A 45 2.72 -18.92 -14.37
CA ARG A 45 2.10 -17.60 -14.49
C ARG A 45 0.86 -17.63 -15.40
N HIS A 46 -0.27 -17.27 -14.87
CA HIS A 46 -1.52 -17.04 -15.61
C HIS A 46 -2.31 -15.89 -15.00
N SER A 47 -3.32 -15.42 -15.71
CA SER A 47 -4.22 -14.38 -15.16
C SER A 47 -5.19 -15.01 -14.18
N THR A 48 -5.16 -14.55 -12.92
CA THR A 48 -6.10 -14.95 -11.87
C THR A 48 -7.10 -13.83 -11.62
N ARG A 49 -8.38 -14.16 -11.50
CA ARG A 49 -9.46 -13.21 -11.21
C ARG A 49 -10.30 -13.62 -9.99
N GLU A 50 -9.94 -14.73 -9.39
CA GLU A 50 -10.51 -15.24 -8.15
C GLU A 50 -9.46 -15.18 -7.05
N PHE A 51 -9.83 -14.63 -5.91
CA PHE A 51 -8.92 -14.42 -4.79
C PHE A 51 -9.48 -15.12 -3.55
N SER A 52 -8.59 -15.68 -2.74
CA SER A 52 -8.97 -16.18 -1.42
C SER A 52 -9.16 -15.00 -0.44
N ASN A 53 -9.88 -15.25 0.65
CA ASN A 53 -10.04 -14.26 1.73
C ASN A 53 -8.78 -14.12 2.61
N LYS A 54 -7.69 -14.83 2.26
CA LYS A 54 -6.44 -14.77 3.02
C LYS A 54 -5.74 -13.45 2.77
N LYS A 55 -5.50 -12.67 3.82
CA LYS A 55 -4.62 -11.48 3.76
C LYS A 55 -3.17 -11.93 3.57
N LEU A 56 -2.39 -11.11 2.87
CA LEU A 56 -0.95 -11.30 2.79
C LEU A 56 -0.33 -11.11 4.18
N THR A 57 0.62 -11.96 4.52
CA THR A 57 1.49 -11.70 5.67
C THR A 57 2.37 -10.48 5.38
N LEU A 58 2.87 -9.85 6.44
CA LEU A 58 3.79 -8.71 6.28
C LEU A 58 5.06 -9.12 5.50
N GLN A 59 5.51 -10.37 5.59
CA GLN A 59 6.65 -10.85 4.83
C GLN A 59 6.34 -10.99 3.33
N GLU A 60 5.18 -11.56 2.99
CA GLU A 60 4.71 -11.69 1.60
C GLU A 60 4.55 -10.31 0.96
N LEU A 61 3.94 -9.36 1.69
CA LEU A 61 3.80 -7.97 1.23
C LEU A 61 5.16 -7.30 1.03
N SER A 62 6.09 -7.49 1.96
CA SER A 62 7.45 -6.92 1.88
C SER A 62 8.22 -7.48 0.67
N ASN A 63 8.13 -8.79 0.43
CA ASN A 63 8.75 -9.44 -0.72
C ASN A 63 8.15 -8.92 -2.04
N LEU A 64 6.81 -8.80 -2.11
CA LEU A 64 6.10 -8.28 -3.28
C LEU A 64 6.53 -6.85 -3.62
N LEU A 65 6.56 -5.96 -2.64
CA LEU A 65 6.91 -4.55 -2.84
C LEU A 65 8.39 -4.38 -3.21
N TRP A 66 9.27 -5.15 -2.56
CA TRP A 66 10.67 -5.14 -2.95
C TRP A 66 10.87 -5.64 -4.38
N ALA A 67 10.17 -6.70 -4.78
CA ALA A 67 10.22 -7.20 -6.16
C ALA A 67 9.69 -6.17 -7.17
N ALA A 68 8.63 -5.45 -6.83
CA ALA A 68 8.02 -4.44 -7.70
C ALA A 68 8.92 -3.22 -7.91
N ASN A 69 9.45 -2.61 -6.84
CA ASN A 69 10.22 -1.37 -6.95
C ASN A 69 11.18 -1.14 -5.75
N GLY A 70 11.73 -2.21 -5.16
CA GLY A 70 12.66 -2.12 -4.05
C GLY A 70 14.07 -1.69 -4.46
N ILE A 71 14.89 -1.30 -3.48
CA ILE A 71 16.30 -0.99 -3.71
C ILE A 71 17.11 -2.29 -3.69
N ASN A 72 17.73 -2.65 -4.81
CA ASN A 72 18.58 -3.84 -4.93
C ASN A 72 20.08 -3.52 -4.99
N ARG A 73 20.43 -2.27 -5.23
CA ARG A 73 21.79 -1.73 -5.23
C ARG A 73 21.86 -0.50 -4.34
N PRO A 74 21.91 -0.69 -3.01
CA PRO A 74 21.79 0.41 -2.04
C PRO A 74 22.89 1.46 -2.19
N GLU A 75 24.09 1.07 -2.57
CA GLU A 75 25.26 1.95 -2.80
C GLU A 75 25.02 2.96 -3.93
N LYS A 76 24.12 2.64 -4.86
CA LYS A 76 23.73 3.48 -6.01
C LYS A 76 22.27 3.96 -5.94
N GLY A 77 21.51 3.53 -4.93
CA GLY A 77 20.09 3.80 -4.80
C GLY A 77 19.24 3.23 -5.93
N MET A 78 19.78 2.26 -6.71
CA MET A 78 19.08 1.69 -7.86
C MET A 78 18.02 0.67 -7.45
N ARG A 79 16.97 0.59 -8.26
CA ARG A 79 15.78 -0.22 -8.02
C ARG A 79 15.83 -1.58 -8.71
N THR A 80 14.92 -2.46 -8.30
CA THR A 80 14.60 -3.71 -9.01
C THR A 80 13.98 -3.43 -10.36
N ALA A 81 13.11 -2.43 -10.46
CA ALA A 81 12.55 -1.95 -11.72
C ALA A 81 13.54 -1.01 -12.42
N PRO A 82 13.74 -1.15 -13.75
CA PRO A 82 14.53 -0.21 -14.53
C PRO A 82 13.78 1.12 -14.70
N SER A 83 14.53 2.21 -14.84
CA SER A 83 13.99 3.54 -15.11
C SER A 83 14.95 4.28 -16.02
N ALA A 84 14.41 5.03 -16.98
CA ALA A 84 15.21 5.84 -17.92
C ALA A 84 16.06 6.84 -17.13
N MET A 85 17.37 6.88 -17.41
CA MET A 85 18.32 7.77 -16.71
C MET A 85 18.27 7.69 -15.17
N ASN A 86 17.78 6.57 -14.63
CA ASN A 86 17.54 6.37 -13.19
C ASN A 86 16.63 7.45 -12.58
N ALA A 87 15.67 7.97 -13.34
CA ALA A 87 14.74 9.00 -12.87
C ALA A 87 13.81 8.51 -11.76
N GLN A 88 13.57 7.19 -11.68
CA GLN A 88 12.73 6.54 -10.66
C GLN A 88 11.34 7.18 -10.56
N GLU A 89 10.75 7.45 -11.72
CA GLU A 89 9.50 8.18 -11.90
C GLU A 89 8.28 7.42 -11.39
N VAL A 90 8.36 6.09 -11.24
CA VAL A 90 7.23 5.28 -10.83
C VAL A 90 7.12 5.23 -9.31
N ASP A 91 6.02 5.76 -8.79
CA ASP A 91 5.58 5.59 -7.42
C ASP A 91 4.61 4.41 -7.31
N VAL A 92 4.77 3.59 -6.28
CA VAL A 92 3.92 2.41 -6.06
C VAL A 92 3.00 2.67 -4.87
N TYR A 93 1.72 2.80 -5.16
CA TYR A 93 0.68 2.87 -4.14
C TYR A 93 0.14 1.48 -3.84
N VAL A 94 -0.12 1.23 -2.57
CA VAL A 94 -0.59 -0.05 -2.03
C VAL A 94 -1.98 0.14 -1.47
N CYS A 95 -3.00 -0.34 -2.18
CA CYS A 95 -4.39 -0.25 -1.74
C CYS A 95 -4.77 -1.56 -1.04
N MET A 96 -5.18 -1.45 0.20
CA MET A 96 -5.65 -2.53 1.08
C MET A 96 -7.02 -2.16 1.66
N GLU A 97 -7.63 -3.09 2.39
CA GLU A 97 -8.91 -2.85 3.07
C GLU A 97 -8.82 -1.69 4.07
N GLU A 98 -7.68 -1.56 4.75
CA GLU A 98 -7.44 -0.56 5.79
C GLU A 98 -7.20 0.85 5.23
N GLY A 99 -6.79 0.96 3.95
CA GLY A 99 -6.48 2.22 3.31
C GLY A 99 -5.47 2.11 2.16
N ALA A 100 -5.07 3.26 1.65
CA ALA A 100 -4.04 3.37 0.63
C ALA A 100 -2.76 3.96 1.22
N PHE A 101 -1.63 3.41 0.80
CA PHE A 101 -0.29 3.75 1.28
C PHE A 101 0.64 3.98 0.10
N LEU A 102 1.64 4.84 0.27
CA LEU A 102 2.76 4.98 -0.64
C LEU A 102 3.94 4.12 -0.16
N TYR A 103 4.49 3.30 -1.05
CA TYR A 103 5.68 2.53 -0.74
C TYR A 103 6.94 3.39 -0.79
N ASP A 104 7.56 3.61 0.36
CA ASP A 104 8.87 4.22 0.47
C ASP A 104 9.96 3.13 0.55
N ALA A 105 10.63 2.91 -0.57
CA ALA A 105 11.68 1.91 -0.63
C ALA A 105 12.97 2.32 0.10
N LYS A 106 13.18 3.62 0.42
CA LYS A 106 14.35 4.09 1.15
C LYS A 106 14.25 3.74 2.63
N SER A 107 13.10 4.02 3.23
CA SER A 107 12.82 3.67 4.63
C SER A 107 12.29 2.24 4.78
N ASN A 108 11.98 1.57 3.66
CA ASN A 108 11.30 0.27 3.62
C ASN A 108 9.99 0.28 4.41
N GLN A 109 9.15 1.28 4.15
CA GLN A 109 7.90 1.53 4.86
C GLN A 109 6.75 1.78 3.89
N LEU A 110 5.53 1.56 4.38
CA LEU A 110 4.32 2.07 3.78
C LEU A 110 3.91 3.35 4.50
N GLN A 111 3.91 4.45 3.77
CA GLN A 111 3.47 5.75 4.27
C GLN A 111 1.96 5.90 4.05
N PRO A 112 1.15 6.22 5.07
CA PRO A 112 -0.29 6.35 4.91
C PRO A 112 -0.63 7.54 4.01
N VAL A 113 -1.58 7.34 3.08
CA VAL A 113 -2.07 8.38 2.18
C VAL A 113 -3.53 8.71 2.49
N ILE A 114 -4.38 7.68 2.53
CA ILE A 114 -5.80 7.85 2.83
C ILE A 114 -6.35 6.61 3.53
N GLN A 115 -7.20 6.83 4.52
CA GLN A 115 -7.86 5.77 5.29
C GLN A 115 -9.20 5.40 4.64
N GLU A 116 -9.11 4.82 3.45
CA GLU A 116 -10.27 4.40 2.67
C GLU A 116 -9.91 3.22 1.79
N ASP A 117 -10.81 2.23 1.66
CA ASP A 117 -10.62 1.10 0.75
C ASP A 117 -10.84 1.53 -0.71
N LEU A 118 -9.75 1.77 -1.42
CA LEU A 118 -9.77 2.19 -2.82
C LEU A 118 -9.66 1.04 -3.82
N ARG A 119 -9.60 -0.23 -3.38
CA ARG A 119 -9.39 -1.40 -4.28
C ARG A 119 -10.45 -1.47 -5.38
N GLY A 120 -11.72 -1.22 -5.03
CA GLY A 120 -12.82 -1.20 -5.99
C GLY A 120 -12.74 -0.05 -6.98
N LEU A 121 -12.31 1.13 -6.54
CA LEU A 121 -12.15 2.31 -7.39
C LEU A 121 -11.01 2.11 -8.41
N VAL A 122 -9.87 1.60 -7.94
CA VAL A 122 -8.70 1.29 -8.80
C VAL A 122 -9.06 0.25 -9.86
N GLY A 123 -9.88 -0.74 -9.52
CA GLY A 123 -10.37 -1.76 -10.44
C GLY A 123 -11.26 -1.22 -11.57
N GLY A 124 -11.90 -0.08 -11.38
CA GLY A 124 -12.84 0.52 -12.33
C GLY A 124 -13.95 -0.46 -12.72
N LYS A 125 -14.02 -0.80 -14.01
CA LYS A 125 -15.02 -1.76 -14.54
C LYS A 125 -14.72 -3.23 -14.18
N GLN A 126 -13.53 -3.53 -13.66
CA GLN A 126 -13.11 -4.88 -13.30
C GLN A 126 -13.49 -5.17 -11.84
N THR A 127 -14.76 -5.54 -11.62
CA THR A 127 -15.34 -5.70 -10.28
C THR A 127 -14.65 -6.73 -9.39
N PHE A 128 -13.94 -7.70 -9.97
CA PHE A 128 -13.19 -8.71 -9.21
C PHE A 128 -11.99 -8.12 -8.45
N VAL A 129 -11.45 -6.98 -8.88
CA VAL A 129 -10.27 -6.35 -8.27
C VAL A 129 -10.51 -5.97 -6.82
N LYS A 130 -11.72 -5.54 -6.46
CA LYS A 130 -12.10 -5.22 -5.08
C LYS A 130 -11.92 -6.38 -4.08
N ASN A 131 -11.91 -7.61 -4.60
CA ASN A 131 -11.77 -8.82 -3.78
C ASN A 131 -10.29 -9.24 -3.61
N ALA A 132 -9.37 -8.59 -4.32
CA ALA A 132 -7.94 -8.85 -4.13
C ALA A 132 -7.51 -8.36 -2.73
N PRO A 133 -6.67 -9.12 -1.99
CA PRO A 133 -6.22 -8.70 -0.66
C PRO A 133 -5.36 -7.43 -0.72
N VAL A 134 -4.66 -7.21 -1.83
CA VAL A 134 -3.82 -6.03 -2.11
C VAL A 134 -3.93 -5.68 -3.58
N VAL A 135 -4.00 -4.39 -3.90
CA VAL A 135 -3.89 -3.86 -5.26
C VAL A 135 -2.71 -2.90 -5.31
N LEU A 136 -1.79 -3.12 -6.25
CA LEU A 136 -0.69 -2.18 -6.50
C LEU A 136 -1.08 -1.26 -7.65
N LEU A 137 -1.07 0.05 -7.39
CA LEU A 137 -1.27 1.09 -8.38
C LEU A 137 0.09 1.75 -8.66
N MET A 138 0.53 1.68 -9.90
CA MET A 138 1.78 2.31 -10.35
C MET A 138 1.44 3.65 -11.00
N VAL A 139 2.00 4.73 -10.46
CA VAL A 139 1.79 6.09 -10.94
C VAL A 139 3.12 6.66 -11.42
N SER A 140 3.17 7.13 -12.66
CA SER A 140 4.36 7.81 -13.20
C SER A 140 4.31 9.28 -12.85
N ASP A 141 5.28 9.75 -12.09
CA ASP A 141 5.52 11.17 -11.82
C ASP A 141 6.46 11.73 -12.90
N LEU A 142 5.86 12.33 -13.91
CA LEU A 142 6.60 12.86 -15.06
C LEU A 142 7.54 14.00 -14.70
N SER A 143 7.34 14.67 -13.56
CA SER A 143 8.23 15.74 -13.10
C SER A 143 9.64 15.23 -12.76
N LYS A 144 9.78 13.94 -12.46
CA LYS A 144 11.06 13.28 -12.19
C LYS A 144 11.85 12.98 -13.48
N LEU A 145 11.22 13.04 -14.65
CA LEU A 145 11.90 12.81 -15.91
C LEU A 145 12.67 14.08 -16.35
N PRO A 146 13.89 13.94 -16.91
CA PRO A 146 14.60 15.07 -17.48
C PRO A 146 13.78 15.72 -18.62
N GLY A 147 13.45 17.00 -18.47
CA GLY A 147 12.58 17.73 -19.39
C GLY A 147 11.08 17.52 -19.20
N GLY A 148 10.68 16.78 -18.16
CA GLY A 148 9.28 16.60 -17.77
C GLY A 148 8.74 17.89 -17.16
N ASN A 149 8.10 18.73 -17.98
CA ASN A 149 7.29 19.84 -17.47
C ASN A 149 5.91 19.28 -17.09
N SER A 150 5.44 19.65 -15.91
CA SER A 150 4.10 19.31 -15.38
C SER A 150 2.94 19.97 -16.16
N GLU A 151 3.21 20.63 -17.28
CA GLU A 151 2.24 21.40 -18.08
C GLU A 151 1.78 20.70 -19.38
N GLN A 152 2.11 19.42 -19.58
CA GLN A 152 1.57 18.65 -20.70
C GLN A 152 0.47 17.68 -20.22
N THR A 153 -0.66 18.24 -19.86
CA THR A 153 -1.96 17.55 -19.82
C THR A 153 -2.93 18.21 -20.75
#